data_5f8fa44e710820d6b2dc7c5cab41127a
#
_entry.id   5f8fa44e710820d6b2dc7c5cab41127a
#
_cell.length_a   1.000
_cell.length_b   1.000
_cell.length_c   1.000
_cell.angle_alpha   90.00
_cell.angle_beta   90.00
_cell.angle_gamma   90.00
#
_symmetry.space_group_name_H-M   'P 1'
#
loop_
_entity.id
_entity.type
_entity.pdbx_description
1 polymer ?
#
loop_
_entity_poly.entity_id
_entity_poly.type
_entity_poly.pdbx_seq_one_letter_code
_entity_poly.pdbx_strand_id
1 'polypeptide(L)' 'MAKGWKIMAVRPGRGASGTLRQELFLVAIPDKAEAVRAVQACLPDAQAKIDSEAGPDIFAEYQVNDGEMFVLPEGS' A
#
# COMPACT_ATOMS: atom_id res chain seq x y z
N MET A 1 -8.64 11.69 -12.92
CA MET A 1 -9.01 10.38 -12.37
C MET A 1 -7.82 9.77 -11.66
N ALA A 2 -8.03 9.29 -10.46
CA ALA A 2 -6.95 8.67 -9.69
C ALA A 2 -6.55 7.34 -10.33
N LYS A 3 -5.26 7.11 -10.43
CA LYS A 3 -4.71 5.89 -10.97
C LYS A 3 -3.47 5.55 -10.16
N GLY A 4 -3.26 4.29 -9.88
CA GLY A 4 -2.11 3.91 -9.08
C GLY A 4 -2.04 2.41 -8.85
N TRP A 5 -1.61 2.02 -7.66
CA TRP A 5 -1.24 0.65 -7.39
C TRP A 5 -1.71 0.20 -6.01
N LYS A 6 -2.00 -1.08 -5.92
CA LYS A 6 -2.09 -1.76 -4.63
C LYS A 6 -0.70 -2.24 -4.28
N ILE A 7 -0.20 -1.85 -3.14
CA ILE A 7 1.13 -2.21 -2.69
C ILE A 7 1.04 -2.96 -1.38
N MET A 8 1.64 -4.13 -1.33
CA MET A 8 1.69 -4.93 -0.11
C MET A 8 2.99 -4.62 0.61
N ALA A 9 2.88 -4.24 1.88
CA ALA A 9 4.02 -4.04 2.74
C ALA A 9 4.08 -5.17 3.76
N VAL A 10 5.20 -5.86 3.80
CA VAL A 10 5.44 -6.98 4.71
C VAL A 10 6.50 -6.56 5.69
N ARG A 11 6.21 -6.67 6.98
CA ARG A 11 7.18 -6.35 8.01
C ARG A 11 7.19 -7.44 9.08
N PRO A 12 8.33 -7.64 9.76
CA PRO A 12 8.40 -8.65 10.82
C PRO A 12 7.48 -8.28 11.97
N GLY A 13 6.72 -9.28 12.44
CA GLY A 13 5.89 -9.11 13.62
C GLY A 13 6.76 -9.06 14.86
N ARG A 14 6.24 -8.41 15.89
CA ARG A 14 6.90 -8.40 17.19
C ARG A 14 6.38 -9.56 18.03
N GLY A 15 7.27 -10.21 18.74
CA GLY A 15 6.91 -11.27 19.66
C GLY A 15 7.67 -12.55 19.38
N ALA A 16 7.48 -13.53 20.24
CA ALA A 16 8.21 -14.81 20.21
C ALA A 16 7.88 -15.66 18.99
N SER A 17 6.71 -15.45 18.40
CA SER A 17 6.27 -16.24 17.25
C SER A 17 6.90 -15.82 15.92
N GLY A 18 7.43 -14.61 15.85
CA GLY A 18 8.03 -14.09 14.62
C GLY A 18 7.04 -13.98 13.46
N THR A 19 5.77 -13.82 13.75
CA THR A 19 4.73 -13.74 12.73
C THR A 19 4.91 -12.50 11.85
N LEU A 20 4.85 -12.69 10.54
CA LEU A 20 4.91 -11.57 9.59
C LEU A 20 3.58 -10.83 9.55
N ARG A 21 3.66 -9.52 9.47
CA ARG A 21 2.49 -8.67 9.32
C ARG A 21 2.43 -8.13 7.91
N GLN A 22 1.25 -8.19 7.31
CA GLN A 22 1.03 -7.69 5.96
C GLN A 22 0.02 -6.55 6.00
N GLU A 23 0.32 -5.49 5.29
CA GLU A 23 -0.57 -4.35 5.14
C GLU A 23 -0.70 -4.03 3.67
N LEU A 24 -1.93 -3.75 3.23
CA LEU A 24 -2.19 -3.35 1.86
C LEU A 24 -2.42 -1.85 1.80
N PHE A 25 -1.74 -1.21 0.84
CA PHE A 25 -1.87 0.22 0.61
C PHE A 25 -2.47 0.46 -0.76
N LEU A 26 -3.41 1.39 -0.82
CA LEU A 26 -3.86 1.98 -2.08
C LEU A 26 -3.06 3.26 -2.28
N VAL A 27 -2.27 3.30 -3.33
CA VAL A 27 -1.41 4.45 -3.61
C VAL A 27 -1.83 5.08 -4.92
N ALA A 28 -2.35 6.29 -4.86
CA ALA A 28 -2.84 7.01 -6.03
C ALA A 28 -1.71 7.76 -6.74
N ILE A 29 -0.62 7.06 -7.00
CA ILE A 29 0.55 7.58 -7.71
C ILE A 29 0.73 6.69 -8.94
N PRO A 30 0.60 7.24 -10.16
CA PRO A 30 0.69 6.42 -11.37
C PRO A 30 2.06 5.78 -11.61
N ASP A 31 3.12 6.44 -11.17
CA ASP A 31 4.47 5.91 -11.34
C ASP A 31 4.72 4.78 -10.33
N LYS A 32 5.03 3.60 -10.86
CA LYS A 32 5.23 2.40 -10.06
C LYS A 32 6.36 2.56 -9.03
N ALA A 33 7.49 3.08 -9.47
CA ALA A 33 8.65 3.25 -8.59
C ALA A 33 8.37 4.28 -7.50
N GLU A 34 7.71 5.36 -7.84
CA GLU A 34 7.35 6.39 -6.86
C GLU A 34 6.32 5.88 -5.86
N ALA A 35 5.37 5.07 -6.32
CA ALA A 35 4.36 4.49 -5.45
C ALA A 35 5.00 3.58 -4.40
N VAL A 36 5.91 2.70 -4.83
CA VAL A 36 6.64 1.82 -3.92
C VAL A 36 7.48 2.64 -2.94
N ARG A 37 8.16 3.65 -3.44
CA ARG A 37 9.01 4.51 -2.61
C ARG A 37 8.20 5.25 -1.55
N ALA A 38 6.99 5.69 -1.89
CA ALA A 38 6.11 6.37 -0.94
C ALA A 38 5.72 5.45 0.22
N VAL A 39 5.38 4.20 -0.08
CA VAL A 39 5.05 3.22 0.96
C VAL A 39 6.29 2.89 1.78
N GLN A 40 7.43 2.70 1.13
CA GLN A 40 8.68 2.38 1.82
C GLN A 40 9.10 3.51 2.76
N ALA A 41 8.84 4.76 2.39
CA ALA A 41 9.14 5.90 3.24
C ALA A 41 8.27 5.93 4.50
N CYS A 42 7.03 5.47 4.40
CA CYS A 42 6.13 5.38 5.54
C CYS A 42 6.49 4.23 6.47
N LEU A 43 7.00 3.14 5.91
CA LEU A 43 7.35 1.92 6.67
C LEU A 43 8.76 1.49 6.29
N PRO A 44 9.80 2.16 6.83
CA PRO A 44 11.18 1.89 6.41
C PRO A 44 11.67 0.48 6.75
N ASP A 45 11.08 -0.17 7.74
CA ASP A 45 11.44 -1.54 8.14
C ASP A 45 10.61 -2.61 7.43
N ALA A 46 9.69 -2.20 6.53
CA ALA A 46 8.88 -3.14 5.78
C ALA A 46 9.45 -3.32 4.37
N GLN A 47 9.04 -4.41 3.72
CA GLN A 47 9.31 -4.61 2.30
C GLN A 47 8.04 -4.32 1.52
N ALA A 48 8.09 -3.31 0.67
CA ALA A 48 6.96 -2.92 -0.16
C ALA A 48 7.06 -3.60 -1.52
N LYS A 49 5.97 -4.23 -1.95
CA LYS A 49 5.90 -4.90 -3.24
C LYS A 49 4.60 -4.53 -3.94
N ILE A 50 4.66 -4.41 -5.26
CA ILE A 50 3.45 -4.21 -6.05
C ILE A 50 2.61 -5.49 -6.00
N ASP A 51 1.38 -5.35 -5.54
CA ASP A 51 0.43 -6.46 -5.56
C ASP A 51 -0.34 -6.49 -6.87
N SER A 52 -0.94 -5.37 -7.23
CA SER A 52 -1.69 -5.26 -8.47
C SER A 52 -1.92 -3.80 -8.83
N GLU A 53 -2.37 -3.58 -10.06
CA GLU A 53 -2.76 -2.26 -10.51
C GLU A 53 -4.10 -1.88 -9.87
N ALA A 54 -4.24 -0.62 -9.47
CA ALA A 54 -5.49 -0.10 -8.92
C ALA A 54 -6.04 0.98 -9.85
N GLY A 55 -7.31 0.83 -10.21
CA GLY A 55 -7.99 1.76 -11.10
C GLY A 55 -8.73 2.86 -10.35
N PRO A 56 -9.30 3.81 -11.11
CA PRO A 56 -10.01 4.94 -10.49
C PRO A 56 -11.21 4.52 -9.66
N ASP A 57 -11.84 3.41 -9.98
CA ASP A 57 -13.03 2.95 -9.26
C ASP A 57 -12.74 2.65 -7.80
N ILE A 58 -11.62 1.98 -7.54
CA ILE A 58 -11.27 1.61 -6.17
C ILE A 58 -10.84 2.83 -5.36
N PHE A 59 -10.16 3.77 -5.98
CA PHE A 59 -9.79 5.01 -5.30
C PHE A 59 -11.01 5.87 -4.98
N ALA A 60 -11.99 5.89 -5.86
CA ALA A 60 -13.25 6.59 -5.60
C ALA A 60 -14.00 5.95 -4.44
N GLU A 61 -14.03 4.63 -4.37
CA GLU A 61 -14.70 3.91 -3.30
C GLU A 61 -14.14 4.26 -1.93
N TYR A 62 -12.82 4.39 -1.82
CA TYR A 62 -12.15 4.72 -0.57
C TYR A 62 -11.85 6.19 -0.42
N GLN A 63 -12.31 7.02 -1.36
CA GLN A 63 -12.15 8.47 -1.34
C GLN A 63 -10.67 8.88 -1.29
N VAL A 64 -9.84 8.18 -2.04
CA VAL A 64 -8.41 8.48 -2.14
C VAL A 64 -8.18 9.42 -3.31
N ASN A 65 -7.60 10.57 -3.04
CA ASN A 65 -7.29 11.57 -4.06
C ASN A 65 -5.92 11.31 -4.70
N ASP A 66 -5.67 11.96 -5.83
CA ASP A 66 -4.39 11.83 -6.54
C ASP A 66 -3.24 12.17 -5.60
N GLY A 67 -2.24 11.30 -5.59
CA GLY A 67 -1.05 11.47 -4.77
C GLY A 67 -1.19 11.03 -3.33
N GLU A 68 -2.36 10.56 -2.93
CA GLU A 68 -2.61 10.11 -1.57
C GLU A 68 -2.44 8.60 -1.44
N MET A 69 -2.27 8.16 -0.20
CA MET A 69 -2.20 6.74 0.15
C MET A 69 -3.27 6.41 1.17
N PHE A 70 -3.76 5.19 1.10
CA PHE A 70 -4.77 4.70 2.05
C PHE A 70 -4.41 3.28 2.46
N VAL A 71 -4.42 3.03 3.75
CA VAL A 71 -4.15 1.68 4.29
C VAL A 71 -5.46 0.91 4.35
N LEU A 72 -5.52 -0.21 3.65
CA LEU A 72 -6.71 -1.06 3.67
C LEU A 72 -6.80 -1.79 4.99
N PRO A 73 -8.03 -1.90 5.55
CA PRO A 73 -8.19 -2.60 6.82
C PRO A 73 -7.82 -4.06 6.69
N GLU A 74 -7.10 -4.55 7.69
CA GLU A 74 -6.68 -5.94 7.75
C GLU A 74 -7.88 -6.84 8.03
N GLY A 75 -7.92 -7.98 7.37
CA GLY A 75 -8.97 -8.98 7.63
C GLY A 75 -10.31 -8.68 7.00
N SER A 76 -10.37 -7.71 6.13
CA SER A 76 -11.62 -7.37 5.42
C SER A 76 -11.75 -8.07 4.10
#